data_b054610e7c60d64dafd074074715a702
#
_entry.id   b054610e7c60d64dafd074074715a702
#
_cell.length_a   1.000
_cell.length_b   1.000
_cell.length_c   1.000
_cell.angle_alpha   90.00
_cell.angle_beta   90.00
_cell.angle_gamma   90.00
#
_symmetry.space_group_name_H-M   'P 1'
#
loop_
_entity.id
_entity.type
_entity.pdbx_description
1 polymer ?
#
loop_
_entity_poly.entity_id
_entity_poly.type
_entity_poly.pdbx_seq_one_letter_code
_entity_poly.pdbx_strand_id
1 'polypeptide(L)'
;MFAFSRWSVKNKLLALFLMLNLITVTAYSVYGFMLKSQGVVAEIDSRLTASASAVPDVLGSDYMHRLTQRNAVSAEEYLLRMSQLGRYAAQINLAYLYVVKMDNGKVVFLSDGAPEEEIKAGKFKKQFEEYTDASDGLKDALASGSMRFDEYTDQFGYFRSVFIPRKLANGETVALCADIRIDHVRSLLLNNIIQSVLIGLASFIVGGLIAWWLTGILARSLQRIGADIQKVASERDLSRTIKIPSQDEIGR
;
A
#
# COMPACT_ATOMS: atom_id res chain seq x y z
N MET A 1 -23.52 5.48 31.02
CA MET A 1 -24.26 6.69 30.60
C MET A 1 -23.60 7.87 31.27
N PHE A 2 -22.71 8.56 30.57
CA PHE A 2 -21.91 9.66 31.11
C PHE A 2 -22.84 10.79 31.53
N ALA A 3 -22.60 11.36 32.70
CA ALA A 3 -23.41 12.45 33.29
C ALA A 3 -23.24 13.77 32.52
N PHE A 4 -23.58 13.77 31.23
CA PHE A 4 -23.54 14.93 30.33
C PHE A 4 -24.40 16.10 30.84
N SER A 5 -25.41 15.82 31.69
CA SER A 5 -26.31 16.81 32.23
C SER A 5 -25.63 17.82 33.21
N ARG A 6 -24.58 17.38 33.91
CA ARG A 6 -23.86 18.19 34.93
C ARG A 6 -22.71 19.03 34.35
N TRP A 7 -22.39 18.91 33.09
CA TRP A 7 -21.31 19.66 32.48
C TRP A 7 -21.75 21.09 32.15
N SER A 8 -20.81 22.03 32.28
CA SER A 8 -21.03 23.41 31.81
C SER A 8 -21.24 23.43 30.29
N VAL A 9 -21.95 24.41 29.77
CA VAL A 9 -22.20 24.60 28.33
C VAL A 9 -20.86 24.59 27.56
N LYS A 10 -19.84 25.27 28.13
CA LYS A 10 -18.47 25.26 27.58
C LYS A 10 -17.94 23.84 27.35
N ASN A 11 -18.02 22.98 28.37
CA ASN A 11 -17.47 21.63 28.28
C ASN A 11 -18.27 20.73 27.32
N LYS A 12 -19.60 20.95 27.25
CA LYS A 12 -20.45 20.23 26.27
C LYS A 12 -20.08 20.59 24.83
N LEU A 13 -19.94 21.87 24.53
CA LEU A 13 -19.53 22.36 23.21
C LEU A 13 -18.13 21.88 22.85
N LEU A 14 -17.19 22.00 23.79
CA LEU A 14 -15.82 21.51 23.56
C LEU A 14 -15.79 20.02 23.28
N ALA A 15 -16.51 19.22 24.05
CA ALA A 15 -16.59 17.76 23.82
C ALA A 15 -17.19 17.43 22.46
N LEU A 16 -18.25 18.16 22.04
CA LEU A 16 -18.86 17.97 20.73
C LEU A 16 -17.88 18.29 19.60
N PHE A 17 -17.18 19.43 19.67
CA PHE A 17 -16.17 19.81 18.67
C PHE A 17 -14.99 18.86 18.64
N LEU A 18 -14.50 18.39 19.79
CA LEU A 18 -13.41 17.41 19.86
C LEU A 18 -13.84 16.06 19.29
N MET A 19 -15.06 15.63 19.56
CA MET A 19 -15.61 14.39 18.99
C MET A 19 -15.73 14.48 17.46
N LEU A 20 -16.27 15.60 16.96
CA LEU A 20 -16.37 15.83 15.51
C LEU A 20 -14.98 15.87 14.86
N ASN A 21 -14.03 16.58 15.48
CA ASN A 21 -12.64 16.63 15.00
C ASN A 21 -12.02 15.23 14.97
N LEU A 22 -12.18 14.44 16.04
CA LEU A 22 -11.67 13.07 16.10
C LEU A 22 -12.24 12.20 14.98
N ILE A 23 -13.56 12.26 14.75
CA ILE A 23 -14.21 11.51 13.67
C ILE A 23 -13.64 11.92 12.30
N THR A 24 -13.56 13.23 12.06
CA THR A 24 -13.06 13.78 10.79
C THR A 24 -11.61 13.38 10.53
N VAL A 25 -10.74 13.55 11.53
CA VAL A 25 -9.31 13.19 11.43
C VAL A 25 -9.14 11.69 11.22
N THR A 26 -9.89 10.86 11.96
CA THR A 26 -9.83 9.41 11.81
C THR A 26 -10.28 8.99 10.41
N ALA A 27 -11.41 9.50 9.93
CA ALA A 27 -11.93 9.19 8.60
C ALA A 27 -10.93 9.60 7.50
N TYR A 28 -10.35 10.80 7.59
CA TYR A 28 -9.37 11.28 6.64
C TYR A 28 -8.06 10.47 6.66
N SER A 29 -7.58 10.10 7.87
CA SER A 29 -6.37 9.29 8.02
C SER A 29 -6.54 7.88 7.45
N VAL A 30 -7.68 7.24 7.72
CA VAL A 30 -8.02 5.93 7.16
C VAL A 30 -8.12 6.00 5.64
N TYR A 31 -8.85 6.98 5.11
CA TYR A 31 -9.01 7.17 3.67
C TYR A 31 -7.66 7.44 2.98
N GLY A 32 -6.85 8.34 3.53
CA GLY A 32 -5.51 8.64 3.01
C GLY A 32 -4.57 7.43 3.01
N PHE A 33 -4.64 6.62 4.08
CA PHE A 33 -3.88 5.37 4.14
C PHE A 33 -4.34 4.37 3.06
N MET A 34 -5.66 4.19 2.88
CA MET A 34 -6.19 3.28 1.87
C MET A 34 -5.75 3.69 0.46
N LEU A 35 -5.86 4.98 0.11
CA LEU A 35 -5.43 5.49 -1.20
C LEU A 35 -3.94 5.26 -1.45
N LYS A 36 -3.08 5.59 -0.47
CA LYS A 36 -1.63 5.41 -0.60
C LYS A 36 -1.25 3.94 -0.71
N SER A 37 -1.85 3.07 0.10
CA SER A 37 -1.57 1.63 0.07
C SER A 37 -1.96 1.01 -1.27
N GLN A 38 -3.12 1.37 -1.82
CA GLN A 38 -3.55 0.92 -3.14
C GLN A 38 -2.60 1.42 -4.24
N GLY A 39 -2.15 2.69 -4.16
CA GLY A 39 -1.20 3.27 -5.09
C GLY A 39 0.15 2.53 -5.10
N VAL A 40 0.69 2.21 -3.93
CA VAL A 40 1.96 1.47 -3.80
C VAL A 40 1.85 0.07 -4.39
N VAL A 41 0.77 -0.66 -4.08
CA VAL A 41 0.56 -2.01 -4.63
C VAL A 41 0.39 -1.97 -6.15
N ALA A 42 -0.40 -1.02 -6.67
CA ALA A 42 -0.60 -0.87 -8.11
C ALA A 42 0.70 -0.50 -8.86
N GLU A 43 1.55 0.34 -8.27
CA GLU A 43 2.87 0.66 -8.82
C GLU A 43 3.79 -0.56 -8.87
N ILE A 44 3.81 -1.37 -7.79
CA ILE A 44 4.57 -2.61 -7.73
C ILE A 44 4.08 -3.60 -8.79
N ASP A 45 2.76 -3.79 -8.91
CA ASP A 45 2.16 -4.68 -9.88
C ASP A 45 2.45 -4.26 -11.32
N SER A 46 2.39 -2.95 -11.59
CA SER A 46 2.77 -2.38 -12.89
C SER A 46 4.24 -2.63 -13.21
N ARG A 47 5.12 -2.44 -12.23
CA ARG A 47 6.57 -2.69 -12.39
C ARG A 47 6.86 -4.17 -12.61
N LEU A 48 6.26 -5.06 -11.82
CA LEU A 48 6.38 -6.51 -11.99
C LEU A 48 5.92 -6.94 -13.40
N THR A 49 4.76 -6.44 -13.83
CA THR A 49 4.19 -6.75 -15.16
C THR A 49 5.10 -6.28 -16.30
N ALA A 50 5.57 -5.03 -16.24
CA ALA A 50 6.48 -4.48 -17.24
C ALA A 50 7.78 -5.28 -17.31
N SER A 51 8.34 -5.63 -16.14
CA SER A 51 9.61 -6.37 -16.06
C SER A 51 9.50 -7.81 -16.57
N ALA A 52 8.46 -8.54 -16.17
CA ALA A 52 8.21 -9.88 -16.69
C ALA A 52 7.97 -9.88 -18.21
N SER A 53 7.22 -8.88 -18.71
CA SER A 53 6.93 -8.73 -20.13
C SER A 53 8.19 -8.43 -20.96
N ALA A 54 9.22 -7.80 -20.37
CA ALA A 54 10.48 -7.50 -21.02
C ALA A 54 11.44 -8.71 -21.12
N VAL A 55 11.19 -9.81 -20.42
CA VAL A 55 12.07 -10.99 -20.41
C VAL A 55 12.42 -11.50 -21.81
N PRO A 56 11.48 -11.61 -22.77
CA PRO A 56 11.82 -12.05 -24.11
C PRO A 56 12.75 -11.09 -24.86
N ASP A 57 12.67 -9.81 -24.60
CA ASP A 57 13.55 -8.80 -25.21
C ASP A 57 14.96 -8.86 -24.61
N VAL A 58 15.06 -9.12 -23.31
CA VAL A 58 16.36 -9.32 -22.59
C VAL A 58 17.05 -10.58 -23.05
N LEU A 59 16.32 -11.70 -23.18
CA LEU A 59 16.87 -13.01 -23.54
C LEU A 59 17.03 -13.19 -25.04
N GLY A 60 16.21 -12.50 -25.85
CA GLY A 60 16.13 -12.65 -27.29
C GLY A 60 15.12 -13.74 -27.72
N SER A 61 14.36 -13.45 -28.77
CA SER A 61 13.28 -14.32 -29.24
C SER A 61 13.77 -15.71 -29.69
N ASP A 62 14.92 -15.78 -30.38
CA ASP A 62 15.51 -17.07 -30.81
C ASP A 62 15.89 -17.94 -29.60
N TYR A 63 16.52 -17.37 -28.60
CA TYR A 63 16.87 -18.07 -27.37
C TYR A 63 15.61 -18.57 -26.64
N MET A 64 14.57 -17.78 -26.54
CA MET A 64 13.29 -18.17 -25.94
C MET A 64 12.67 -19.41 -26.62
N HIS A 65 12.81 -19.55 -27.94
CA HIS A 65 12.34 -20.72 -28.66
C HIS A 65 13.19 -21.99 -28.36
N ARG A 66 14.51 -21.83 -28.35
CA ARG A 66 15.43 -22.93 -28.04
C ARG A 66 15.33 -23.38 -26.58
N LEU A 67 14.99 -22.47 -25.68
CA LEU A 67 14.89 -22.72 -24.24
C LEU A 67 13.84 -23.77 -23.88
N THR A 68 12.79 -23.93 -24.71
CA THR A 68 11.74 -24.92 -24.47
C THR A 68 12.14 -26.34 -24.89
N GLN A 69 13.25 -26.49 -25.59
CA GLN A 69 13.72 -27.75 -26.10
C GLN A 69 14.92 -28.29 -25.29
N ARG A 70 14.88 -29.55 -24.90
CA ARG A 70 15.99 -30.20 -24.18
C ARG A 70 17.25 -30.23 -25.06
N ASN A 71 18.40 -29.90 -24.49
CA ASN A 71 19.71 -29.89 -25.15
C ASN A 71 19.86 -28.89 -26.32
N ALA A 72 18.94 -27.97 -26.54
CA ALA A 72 19.05 -26.96 -27.59
C ALA A 72 19.87 -25.72 -27.15
N VAL A 73 20.19 -25.62 -25.87
CA VAL A 73 20.98 -24.56 -25.28
C VAL A 73 22.18 -25.18 -24.57
N SER A 74 23.39 -24.66 -24.82
CA SER A 74 24.60 -25.11 -24.12
C SER A 74 24.61 -24.59 -22.67
N ALA A 75 25.33 -25.30 -21.79
CA ALA A 75 25.47 -24.86 -20.40
C ALA A 75 26.13 -23.44 -20.28
N GLU A 76 27.06 -23.14 -21.16
CA GLU A 76 27.75 -21.84 -21.20
C GLU A 76 26.78 -20.73 -21.62
N GLU A 77 25.99 -20.94 -22.69
CA GLU A 77 24.96 -19.99 -23.14
C GLU A 77 23.90 -19.79 -22.05
N TYR A 78 23.47 -20.87 -21.39
CA TYR A 78 22.52 -20.81 -20.28
C TYR A 78 23.00 -19.90 -19.16
N LEU A 79 24.24 -20.10 -18.70
CA LEU A 79 24.84 -19.28 -17.63
C LEU A 79 24.98 -17.81 -18.05
N LEU A 80 25.37 -17.55 -19.29
CA LEU A 80 25.47 -16.20 -19.83
C LEU A 80 24.12 -15.48 -19.80
N ARG A 81 23.07 -16.12 -20.33
CA ARG A 81 21.71 -15.56 -20.39
C ARG A 81 21.09 -15.40 -19.01
N MET A 82 21.28 -16.37 -18.12
CA MET A 82 20.88 -16.29 -16.72
C MET A 82 21.52 -15.08 -16.04
N SER A 83 22.83 -14.88 -16.20
CA SER A 83 23.55 -13.72 -15.67
C SER A 83 23.04 -12.39 -16.25
N GLN A 84 22.67 -12.34 -17.53
CA GLN A 84 22.04 -11.16 -18.13
C GLN A 84 20.69 -10.84 -17.49
N LEU A 85 19.85 -11.85 -17.30
CA LEU A 85 18.54 -11.70 -16.70
C LEU A 85 18.64 -11.29 -15.22
N GLY A 86 19.55 -11.89 -14.46
CA GLY A 86 19.81 -11.53 -13.06
C GLY A 86 20.33 -10.10 -12.89
N ARG A 87 21.24 -9.65 -13.75
CA ARG A 87 21.68 -8.24 -13.76
C ARG A 87 20.56 -7.28 -14.09
N TYR A 88 19.72 -7.61 -15.04
CA TYR A 88 18.54 -6.80 -15.36
C TYR A 88 17.59 -6.73 -14.17
N ALA A 89 17.29 -7.84 -13.51
CA ALA A 89 16.47 -7.87 -12.30
C ALA A 89 17.04 -6.97 -11.20
N ALA A 90 18.36 -7.05 -10.94
CA ALA A 90 19.03 -6.23 -9.95
C ALA A 90 18.95 -4.73 -10.27
N GLN A 91 19.14 -4.33 -11.55
CA GLN A 91 19.05 -2.93 -11.97
C GLN A 91 17.68 -2.29 -11.70
N ILE A 92 16.61 -3.09 -11.78
CA ILE A 92 15.24 -2.64 -11.55
C ILE A 92 14.71 -3.00 -10.14
N ASN A 93 15.61 -3.41 -9.24
CA ASN A 93 15.31 -3.78 -7.85
C ASN A 93 14.23 -4.88 -7.73
N LEU A 94 14.31 -5.91 -8.56
CA LEU A 94 13.57 -7.16 -8.39
C LEU A 94 14.44 -8.20 -7.72
N ALA A 95 13.79 -9.15 -7.04
CA ALA A 95 14.49 -10.29 -6.45
C ALA A 95 14.88 -11.29 -7.54
N TYR A 96 13.89 -11.67 -8.36
CA TYR A 96 14.09 -12.66 -9.42
C TYR A 96 13.28 -12.31 -10.68
N LEU A 97 13.82 -12.69 -11.83
CA LEU A 97 13.13 -12.81 -13.12
C LEU A 97 13.42 -14.19 -13.67
N TYR A 98 12.40 -14.94 -14.02
CA TYR A 98 12.60 -16.31 -14.50
C TYR A 98 11.51 -16.73 -15.47
N VAL A 99 11.76 -17.82 -16.16
CA VAL A 99 10.83 -18.43 -17.12
C VAL A 99 10.62 -19.88 -16.73
N VAL A 100 9.35 -20.28 -16.66
CA VAL A 100 8.95 -21.65 -16.36
C VAL A 100 7.94 -22.16 -17.36
N LYS A 101 7.76 -23.47 -17.42
CA LYS A 101 6.67 -24.12 -18.16
C LYS A 101 6.10 -25.31 -17.39
N MET A 102 4.94 -25.76 -17.83
CA MET A 102 4.43 -27.09 -17.46
C MET A 102 5.09 -28.16 -18.30
N ASP A 103 5.73 -29.14 -17.69
CA ASP A 103 6.32 -30.34 -18.34
C ASP A 103 5.86 -31.58 -17.60
N ASN A 104 5.10 -32.45 -18.28
CA ASN A 104 4.55 -33.71 -17.70
C ASN A 104 3.81 -33.53 -16.36
N GLY A 105 3.02 -32.45 -16.24
CA GLY A 105 2.24 -32.13 -15.03
C GLY A 105 3.03 -31.48 -13.88
N LYS A 106 4.32 -31.18 -14.11
CA LYS A 106 5.20 -30.50 -13.17
C LYS A 106 5.64 -29.15 -13.72
N VAL A 107 5.78 -28.17 -12.84
CA VAL A 107 6.39 -26.88 -13.21
C VAL A 107 7.90 -27.06 -13.24
N VAL A 108 8.54 -26.65 -14.35
CA VAL A 108 10.00 -26.70 -14.50
C VAL A 108 10.57 -25.37 -14.90
N PHE A 109 11.78 -25.09 -14.41
CA PHE A 109 12.53 -23.91 -14.82
C PHE A 109 13.04 -24.04 -16.26
N LEU A 110 12.85 -23.01 -17.05
CA LEU A 110 13.49 -22.87 -18.35
C LEU A 110 14.69 -21.91 -18.26
N SER A 111 14.53 -20.79 -17.55
CA SER A 111 15.61 -19.83 -17.26
C SER A 111 15.42 -19.32 -15.86
N ASP A 112 16.52 -19.17 -15.14
CA ASP A 112 16.59 -18.61 -13.81
C ASP A 112 17.43 -17.32 -13.86
N GLY A 113 16.87 -16.18 -13.48
CA GLY A 113 17.61 -14.91 -13.38
C GLY A 113 18.15 -14.70 -11.97
N ALA A 114 18.87 -15.68 -11.46
CA ALA A 114 19.47 -15.62 -10.14
C ALA A 114 20.45 -14.43 -9.98
N PRO A 115 20.56 -13.84 -8.79
CA PRO A 115 21.60 -12.86 -8.46
C PRO A 115 23.01 -13.40 -8.70
N GLU A 116 23.92 -12.53 -9.07
CA GLU A 116 25.32 -12.92 -9.39
C GLU A 116 26.02 -13.66 -8.25
N GLU A 117 25.69 -13.32 -7.00
CA GLU A 117 26.22 -13.98 -5.81
C GLU A 117 25.73 -15.44 -5.70
N GLU A 118 24.46 -15.69 -6.03
CA GLU A 118 23.90 -17.03 -6.04
C GLU A 118 24.48 -17.87 -7.18
N ILE A 119 24.69 -17.27 -8.35
CA ILE A 119 25.35 -17.93 -9.49
C ILE A 119 26.77 -18.36 -9.12
N LYS A 120 27.57 -17.46 -8.50
CA LYS A 120 28.92 -17.77 -8.03
C LYS A 120 28.93 -18.85 -6.96
N ALA A 121 27.90 -18.91 -6.13
CA ALA A 121 27.75 -19.93 -5.08
C ALA A 121 27.18 -21.25 -5.60
N GLY A 122 26.84 -21.34 -6.89
CA GLY A 122 26.20 -22.53 -7.49
C GLY A 122 24.75 -22.76 -7.04
N LYS A 123 24.11 -21.73 -6.50
CA LYS A 123 22.71 -21.77 -5.97
C LYS A 123 21.70 -21.25 -6.99
N PHE A 124 21.72 -21.79 -8.18
CA PHE A 124 20.80 -21.44 -9.25
C PHE A 124 20.06 -22.67 -9.78
N LYS A 125 18.92 -22.45 -10.42
CA LYS A 125 18.11 -23.50 -11.01
C LYS A 125 18.61 -23.85 -12.41
N LYS A 126 18.70 -25.17 -12.69
CA LYS A 126 19.09 -25.64 -14.01
C LYS A 126 17.88 -25.68 -14.95
N GLN A 127 18.17 -25.67 -16.25
CA GLN A 127 17.13 -25.85 -17.24
C GLN A 127 16.43 -27.22 -17.06
N PHE A 128 15.09 -27.23 -17.06
CA PHE A 128 14.21 -28.35 -16.75
C PHE A 128 14.33 -28.93 -15.33
N GLU A 129 14.91 -28.19 -14.40
CA GLU A 129 14.81 -28.51 -12.97
C GLU A 129 13.39 -28.27 -12.46
N GLU A 130 12.87 -29.20 -11.66
CA GLU A 130 11.51 -29.11 -11.11
C GLU A 130 11.40 -27.98 -10.09
N TYR A 131 10.36 -27.17 -10.22
CA TYR A 131 9.98 -26.14 -9.26
C TYR A 131 9.00 -26.77 -8.24
N THR A 132 9.55 -27.42 -7.21
CA THR A 132 8.77 -28.24 -6.27
C THR A 132 7.83 -27.43 -5.38
N ASP A 133 8.19 -26.21 -5.05
CA ASP A 133 7.46 -25.26 -4.22
C ASP A 133 6.77 -24.15 -5.04
N ALA A 134 6.46 -24.44 -6.32
CA ALA A 134 5.70 -23.55 -7.18
C ALA A 134 4.36 -23.18 -6.54
N SER A 135 4.05 -21.87 -6.47
CA SER A 135 2.82 -21.37 -5.87
C SER A 135 1.57 -21.79 -6.64
N ASP A 136 0.43 -21.77 -5.98
CA ASP A 136 -0.84 -22.11 -6.64
C ASP A 136 -1.20 -21.05 -7.70
N GLY A 137 -0.86 -19.77 -7.48
CA GLY A 137 -1.04 -18.71 -8.46
C GLY A 137 -0.26 -18.94 -9.75
N LEU A 138 0.96 -19.50 -9.67
CA LEU A 138 1.75 -19.88 -10.85
C LEU A 138 1.12 -21.04 -11.61
N LYS A 139 0.68 -22.09 -10.90
CA LYS A 139 -0.01 -23.24 -11.49
C LYS A 139 -1.30 -22.82 -12.19
N ASP A 140 -2.09 -21.95 -11.53
CA ASP A 140 -3.31 -21.39 -12.10
C ASP A 140 -3.05 -20.53 -13.34
N ALA A 141 -1.98 -19.73 -13.33
CA ALA A 141 -1.61 -18.93 -14.49
C ALA A 141 -1.28 -19.82 -15.69
N LEU A 142 -0.46 -20.86 -15.51
CA LEU A 142 -0.11 -21.81 -16.56
C LEU A 142 -1.32 -22.60 -17.07
N ALA A 143 -2.24 -23.00 -16.18
CA ALA A 143 -3.43 -23.76 -16.53
C ALA A 143 -4.49 -22.92 -17.24
N SER A 144 -4.75 -21.70 -16.75
CA SER A 144 -5.79 -20.81 -17.30
C SER A 144 -5.33 -19.99 -18.50
N GLY A 145 -4.02 -19.83 -18.71
CA GLY A 145 -3.47 -18.93 -19.71
C GLY A 145 -3.69 -17.45 -19.40
N SER A 146 -4.03 -17.10 -18.15
CA SER A 146 -4.31 -15.75 -17.71
C SER A 146 -3.26 -15.26 -16.72
N MET A 147 -2.89 -13.99 -16.81
CA MET A 147 -1.97 -13.37 -15.87
C MET A 147 -2.51 -13.47 -14.44
N ARG A 148 -1.62 -13.76 -13.48
CA ARG A 148 -1.92 -13.82 -12.05
C ARG A 148 -0.88 -13.07 -11.25
N PHE A 149 -1.33 -12.44 -10.18
CA PHE A 149 -0.48 -11.98 -9.09
C PHE A 149 -0.65 -12.92 -7.90
N ASP A 150 0.42 -13.16 -7.17
CA ASP A 150 0.40 -14.01 -5.98
C ASP A 150 1.33 -13.46 -4.89
N GLU A 151 1.02 -13.81 -3.65
CA GLU A 151 1.90 -13.57 -2.50
C GLU A 151 2.15 -14.91 -1.83
N TYR A 152 3.40 -15.33 -1.82
CA TYR A 152 3.78 -16.63 -1.27
C TYR A 152 5.13 -16.60 -0.56
N THR A 153 5.37 -17.63 0.22
CA THR A 153 6.65 -17.87 0.88
C THR A 153 7.27 -19.15 0.35
N ASP A 154 8.54 -19.07 0.00
CA ASP A 154 9.35 -20.23 -0.35
C ASP A 154 10.66 -20.26 0.47
N GLN A 155 11.60 -21.12 0.10
CA GLN A 155 12.90 -21.22 0.77
C GLN A 155 13.79 -19.98 0.62
N PHE A 156 13.48 -19.05 -0.30
CA PHE A 156 14.24 -17.83 -0.58
C PHE A 156 13.63 -16.59 0.06
N GLY A 157 12.39 -16.66 0.55
CA GLY A 157 11.75 -15.54 1.25
C GLY A 157 10.25 -15.45 1.05
N TYR A 158 9.72 -14.25 1.34
CA TYR A 158 8.32 -13.91 1.16
C TYR A 158 8.19 -12.92 0.00
N PHE A 159 7.44 -13.29 -1.03
CA PHE A 159 7.41 -12.60 -2.32
C PHE A 159 6.01 -12.16 -2.70
N ARG A 160 5.94 -11.03 -3.43
CA ARG A 160 4.85 -10.69 -4.33
C ARG A 160 5.34 -10.87 -5.74
N SER A 161 4.57 -11.59 -6.54
CA SER A 161 4.97 -12.08 -7.85
C SER A 161 3.91 -11.85 -8.90
N VAL A 162 4.33 -11.73 -10.15
CA VAL A 162 3.48 -11.79 -11.32
C VAL A 162 3.86 -12.99 -12.19
N PHE A 163 2.87 -13.68 -12.69
CA PHE A 163 3.00 -14.78 -13.63
C PHE A 163 2.24 -14.45 -14.91
N ILE A 164 2.96 -14.30 -16.02
CA ILE A 164 2.40 -13.92 -17.32
C ILE A 164 2.55 -15.11 -18.28
N PRO A 165 1.49 -15.88 -18.50
CA PRO A 165 1.50 -16.92 -19.50
C PRO A 165 1.69 -16.33 -20.91
N ARG A 166 2.62 -16.89 -21.67
CA ARG A 166 2.88 -16.48 -23.04
C ARG A 166 3.00 -17.70 -23.94
N LYS A 167 2.21 -17.71 -25.00
CA LYS A 167 2.32 -18.74 -26.04
C LYS A 167 3.43 -18.35 -27.00
N LEU A 168 4.41 -19.23 -27.17
CA LEU A 168 5.50 -19.06 -28.10
C LEU A 168 5.10 -19.50 -29.53
N ALA A 169 5.90 -19.11 -30.53
CA ALA A 169 5.60 -19.44 -31.92
C ALA A 169 5.59 -20.95 -32.21
N ASN A 170 6.31 -21.75 -31.42
CA ASN A 170 6.28 -23.22 -31.50
C ASN A 170 5.03 -23.87 -30.86
N GLY A 171 4.07 -23.02 -30.34
CA GLY A 171 2.84 -23.46 -29.71
C GLY A 171 2.94 -23.79 -28.24
N GLU A 172 4.13 -23.83 -27.64
CA GLU A 172 4.32 -24.06 -26.21
C GLU A 172 3.93 -22.83 -25.38
N THR A 173 3.37 -23.07 -24.19
CA THR A 173 3.05 -22.03 -23.23
C THR A 173 4.12 -22.00 -22.15
N VAL A 174 4.70 -20.82 -21.94
CA VAL A 174 5.63 -20.54 -20.84
C VAL A 174 5.02 -19.48 -19.94
N ALA A 175 5.44 -19.40 -18.68
CA ALA A 175 5.14 -18.26 -17.81
C ALA A 175 6.41 -17.42 -17.66
N LEU A 176 6.27 -16.11 -17.91
CA LEU A 176 7.26 -15.09 -17.59
C LEU A 176 6.96 -14.63 -16.18
N CYS A 177 7.95 -14.74 -15.29
CA CYS A 177 7.77 -14.54 -13.87
C CYS A 177 8.69 -13.42 -13.36
N ALA A 178 8.16 -12.60 -12.47
CA ALA A 178 8.92 -11.56 -11.79
C ALA A 178 8.52 -11.51 -10.31
N ASP A 179 9.53 -11.47 -9.43
CA ASP A 179 9.35 -11.48 -7.99
C ASP A 179 9.98 -10.26 -7.32
N ILE A 180 9.26 -9.67 -6.36
CA ILE A 180 9.80 -8.68 -5.44
C ILE A 180 9.64 -9.15 -4.00
N ARG A 181 10.66 -8.93 -3.17
CA ARG A 181 10.56 -9.29 -1.74
C ARG A 181 9.55 -8.41 -1.02
N ILE A 182 8.65 -9.06 -0.28
CA ILE A 182 7.56 -8.37 0.43
C ILE A 182 8.06 -7.56 1.63
N ASP A 183 9.24 -7.89 2.17
CA ASP A 183 9.87 -7.11 3.24
C ASP A 183 10.06 -5.65 2.81
N HIS A 184 10.42 -5.43 1.54
CA HIS A 184 10.53 -4.09 0.96
C HIS A 184 9.16 -3.42 0.84
N VAL A 185 8.13 -4.15 0.42
CA VAL A 185 6.75 -3.64 0.34
C VAL A 185 6.20 -3.28 1.71
N ARG A 186 6.42 -4.16 2.72
CA ARG A 186 6.01 -3.90 4.11
C ARG A 186 6.64 -2.64 4.68
N SER A 187 7.93 -2.40 4.42
CA SER A 187 8.60 -1.19 4.91
C SER A 187 7.99 0.09 4.32
N LEU A 188 7.64 0.07 3.03
CA LEU A 188 6.94 1.18 2.37
C LEU A 188 5.54 1.41 2.97
N LEU A 189 4.79 0.33 3.23
CA LEU A 189 3.47 0.43 3.85
C LEU A 189 3.55 0.92 5.30
N LEU A 190 4.51 0.46 6.09
CA LEU A 190 4.73 0.93 7.47
C LEU A 190 5.07 2.41 7.51
N ASN A 191 5.94 2.90 6.62
CA ASN A 191 6.25 4.33 6.53
C ASN A 191 5.00 5.16 6.20
N ASN A 192 4.13 4.66 5.33
CA ASN A 192 2.85 5.32 5.03
C ASN A 192 1.90 5.36 6.24
N ILE A 193 1.85 4.29 7.06
CA ILE A 193 1.07 4.27 8.31
C ILE A 193 1.60 5.34 9.27
N ILE A 194 2.91 5.37 9.52
CA ILE A 194 3.54 6.34 10.43
C ILE A 194 3.24 7.77 9.98
N GLN A 195 3.42 8.08 8.69
CA GLN A 195 3.11 9.41 8.15
C GLN A 195 1.64 9.78 8.33
N SER A 196 0.71 8.85 8.05
CA SER A 196 -0.73 9.10 8.21
C SER A 196 -1.12 9.36 9.67
N VAL A 197 -0.53 8.62 10.61
CA VAL A 197 -0.74 8.81 12.05
C VAL A 197 -0.19 10.16 12.51
N LEU A 198 1.01 10.56 12.08
CA LEU A 198 1.61 11.84 12.44
C LEU A 198 0.78 13.03 11.92
N ILE A 199 0.33 12.98 10.67
CA ILE A 199 -0.54 14.00 10.09
C ILE A 199 -1.87 14.05 10.83
N GLY A 200 -2.47 12.91 11.15
CA GLY A 200 -3.70 12.81 11.93
C GLY A 200 -3.56 13.42 13.31
N LEU A 201 -2.47 13.12 14.03
CA LEU A 201 -2.19 13.67 15.35
C LEU A 201 -1.99 15.19 15.31
N ALA A 202 -1.20 15.69 14.37
CA ALA A 202 -0.99 17.12 14.18
C ALA A 202 -2.32 17.84 13.89
N SER A 203 -3.14 17.30 12.99
CA SER A 203 -4.46 17.84 12.65
C SER A 203 -5.40 17.84 13.85
N PHE A 204 -5.37 16.78 14.67
CA PHE A 204 -6.19 16.69 15.88
C PHE A 204 -5.77 17.74 16.92
N ILE A 205 -4.48 17.97 17.13
CA ILE A 205 -3.96 18.98 18.05
C ILE A 205 -4.39 20.38 17.58
N VAL A 206 -4.16 20.72 16.32
CA VAL A 206 -4.52 22.03 15.76
C VAL A 206 -6.03 22.26 15.85
N GLY A 207 -6.84 21.29 15.42
CA GLY A 207 -8.30 21.36 15.50
C GLY A 207 -8.80 21.46 16.95
N GLY A 208 -8.16 20.75 17.88
CA GLY A 208 -8.45 20.82 19.31
C GLY A 208 -8.16 22.21 19.91
N LEU A 209 -7.05 22.83 19.53
CA LEU A 209 -6.71 24.20 19.95
C LEU A 209 -7.72 25.23 19.43
N ILE A 210 -8.11 25.11 18.16
CA ILE A 210 -9.14 25.98 17.56
C ILE A 210 -10.48 25.78 18.27
N ALA A 211 -10.90 24.54 18.52
CA ALA A 211 -12.13 24.23 19.24
C ALA A 211 -12.12 24.78 20.65
N TRP A 212 -11.01 24.65 21.37
CA TRP A 212 -10.86 25.23 22.72
C TRP A 212 -10.96 26.75 22.71
N TRP A 213 -10.33 27.43 21.76
CA TRP A 213 -10.35 28.87 21.61
C TRP A 213 -11.76 29.38 21.27
N LEU A 214 -12.42 28.84 20.26
CA LEU A 214 -13.78 29.16 19.84
C LEU A 214 -14.80 28.95 20.98
N THR A 215 -14.73 27.79 21.63
CA THR A 215 -15.63 27.46 22.74
C THR A 215 -15.44 28.44 23.91
N GLY A 216 -14.21 28.92 24.14
CA GLY A 216 -13.91 29.94 25.14
C GLY A 216 -14.57 31.30 24.84
N ILE A 217 -14.62 31.68 23.56
CA ILE A 217 -15.31 32.92 23.12
C ILE A 217 -16.81 32.79 23.30
N LEU A 218 -17.42 31.73 22.73
CA LEU A 218 -18.86 31.49 22.77
C LEU A 218 -19.39 31.36 24.22
N ALA A 219 -18.69 30.58 25.05
CA ALA A 219 -19.10 30.38 26.43
C ALA A 219 -19.06 31.67 27.25
N ARG A 220 -18.05 32.54 27.05
CA ARG A 220 -17.97 33.84 27.73
C ARG A 220 -19.10 34.76 27.32
N SER A 221 -19.46 34.80 26.03
CA SER A 221 -20.59 35.57 25.53
C SER A 221 -21.93 35.13 26.16
N LEU A 222 -22.21 33.83 26.16
CA LEU A 222 -23.42 33.27 26.76
C LEU A 222 -23.51 33.46 28.26
N GLN A 223 -22.40 33.36 29.00
CA GLN A 223 -22.38 33.62 30.46
C GLN A 223 -22.67 35.08 30.80
N ARG A 224 -22.16 36.04 30.01
CA ARG A 224 -22.46 37.46 30.20
C ARG A 224 -23.94 37.74 30.02
N ILE A 225 -24.54 37.27 28.92
CA ILE A 225 -25.99 37.42 28.67
C ILE A 225 -26.80 36.80 29.80
N GLY A 226 -26.46 35.58 30.24
CA GLY A 226 -27.15 34.95 31.36
C GLY A 226 -27.06 35.71 32.66
N ALA A 227 -25.90 36.30 32.98
CA ALA A 227 -25.71 37.13 34.17
C ALA A 227 -26.50 38.45 34.10
N ASP A 228 -26.55 39.10 32.93
CA ASP A 228 -27.29 40.33 32.73
C ASP A 228 -28.80 40.11 32.83
N ILE A 229 -29.32 39.01 32.23
CA ILE A 229 -30.73 38.61 32.37
C ILE A 229 -31.09 38.34 33.85
N GLN A 230 -30.22 37.62 34.58
CA GLN A 230 -30.45 37.28 35.97
C GLN A 230 -30.46 38.55 36.86
N LYS A 231 -29.64 39.54 36.50
CA LYS A 231 -29.56 40.83 37.20
C LYS A 231 -30.81 41.67 36.97
N VAL A 232 -31.28 41.77 35.72
CA VAL A 232 -32.56 42.45 35.40
C VAL A 232 -33.74 41.76 36.09
N ALA A 233 -33.77 40.44 36.14
CA ALA A 233 -34.83 39.66 36.78
C ALA A 233 -34.84 39.86 38.33
N SER A 234 -33.67 39.98 38.96
CA SER A 234 -33.54 40.15 40.41
C SER A 234 -33.83 41.58 40.88
N GLU A 235 -33.42 42.58 40.10
CA GLU A 235 -33.61 44.01 40.43
C GLU A 235 -34.99 44.55 40.02
N ARG A 236 -35.81 43.78 39.27
CA ARG A 236 -37.12 44.18 38.69
C ARG A 236 -37.09 45.51 37.92
N ASP A 237 -35.91 45.94 37.50
CA ASP A 237 -35.69 47.16 36.73
C ASP A 237 -35.71 46.90 35.24
N LEU A 238 -36.85 47.07 34.61
CA LEU A 238 -37.07 46.91 33.17
C LEU A 238 -36.56 48.08 32.33
N SER A 239 -36.04 49.13 32.94
CA SER A 239 -35.54 50.33 32.24
C SER A 239 -34.06 50.12 31.78
N ARG A 240 -33.42 49.10 32.20
CA ARG A 240 -32.00 48.81 31.93
C ARG A 240 -31.78 48.19 30.56
N THR A 241 -31.07 48.86 29.68
CA THR A 241 -30.68 48.33 28.38
C THR A 241 -29.49 47.38 28.55
N ILE A 242 -29.63 46.11 28.14
CA ILE A 242 -28.54 45.13 28.12
C ILE A 242 -27.59 45.49 26.96
N LYS A 243 -26.42 46.06 27.27
CA LYS A 243 -25.40 46.33 26.26
C LYS A 243 -24.58 45.06 26.02
N ILE A 244 -24.87 44.37 24.95
CA ILE A 244 -24.05 43.24 24.50
C ILE A 244 -22.94 43.80 23.59
N PRO A 245 -21.64 43.70 23.96
CA PRO A 245 -20.53 44.26 23.18
C PRO A 245 -20.13 43.38 22.01
N SER A 246 -21.08 42.74 21.35
CA SER A 246 -20.88 41.93 20.14
C SER A 246 -21.63 42.59 18.98
N GLN A 247 -21.01 42.59 17.80
CA GLN A 247 -21.60 43.12 16.56
C GLN A 247 -22.21 42.00 15.68
N ASP A 248 -22.27 40.77 16.19
CA ASP A 248 -22.86 39.60 15.55
C ASP A 248 -24.35 39.41 15.91
N GLU A 249 -24.93 38.29 15.52
CA GLU A 249 -26.34 37.91 15.77
C GLU A 249 -26.67 37.78 17.26
N ILE A 250 -25.66 37.71 18.15
CA ILE A 250 -25.83 37.66 19.61
C ILE A 250 -25.92 39.07 20.20
N GLY A 251 -25.41 40.09 19.50
CA GLY A 251 -25.39 41.49 19.91
C GLY A 251 -26.51 42.33 19.30
N ARG A 252 -27.30 41.80 18.40
CA ARG A 252 -28.50 42.42 17.81
C ARG A 252 -29.74 42.00 18.53
#